data_9e36e7a4378b93d830ace8da7f9126c9
#
_entry.id   9e36e7a4378b93d830ace8da7f9126c9
#
_cell.length_a   1.000
_cell.length_b   1.000
_cell.length_c   1.000
_cell.angle_alpha   90.00
_cell.angle_beta   90.00
_cell.angle_gamma   90.00
#
_symmetry.space_group_name_H-M   'P 1'
#
loop_
_entity.id
_entity.type
_entity.pdbx_description
1 polymer ?
#
loop_
_entity_poly.entity_id
_entity_poly.type
_entity_poly.pdbx_seq_one_letter_code
_entity_poly.pdbx_strand_id
1 'polypeptide(L)'
;ELVEACIKEDIPVVPLPGANAGITALIASGLIPQPFYFYGFLPRKNSEQKQELTNLKGHTSTIIFYEAPHRLKKTLKNMLEVLGNRKVVLCRELTKKFEEFIRGNLEEVMEWANTSEIRGEFVIILDGNHNEQVEENKVTTDLSIEEQVKELIEDRNLKPNQAIKEVAKENGLK
;
A
#
# COMPACT_ATOMS: atom_id res chain seq x y z
N GLU A 1 -1.48 27.60 1.92
CA GLU A 1 -1.40 28.99 2.42
C GLU A 1 -1.59 30.02 1.31
N LEU A 2 -0.64 30.15 0.30
CA LEU A 2 -0.77 31.18 -0.75
C LEU A 2 -2.05 31.04 -1.58
N VAL A 3 -2.36 29.86 -2.08
CA VAL A 3 -3.56 29.58 -2.86
C VAL A 3 -4.83 29.86 -2.05
N GLU A 4 -4.83 29.46 -0.78
CA GLU A 4 -5.93 29.72 0.15
C GLU A 4 -6.15 31.23 0.37
N ALA A 5 -5.07 31.98 0.52
CA ALA A 5 -5.16 33.45 0.63
C ALA A 5 -5.72 34.08 -0.65
N CYS A 6 -5.26 33.64 -1.83
CA CYS A 6 -5.81 34.12 -3.10
C CYS A 6 -7.32 33.84 -3.22
N ILE A 7 -7.77 32.63 -2.85
CA ILE A 7 -9.17 32.26 -2.90
C ILE A 7 -10.02 33.13 -1.95
N LYS A 8 -9.52 33.43 -0.75
CA LYS A 8 -10.22 34.31 0.21
C LYS A 8 -10.39 35.75 -0.29
N GLU A 9 -9.46 36.20 -1.11
CA GLU A 9 -9.46 37.56 -1.69
C GLU A 9 -10.03 37.58 -3.13
N ASP A 10 -10.74 36.52 -3.55
CA ASP A 10 -11.31 36.35 -4.90
C ASP A 10 -10.28 36.57 -6.05
N ILE A 11 -9.00 36.30 -5.79
CA ILE A 11 -7.95 36.35 -6.80
C ILE A 11 -7.97 35.03 -7.59
N PRO A 12 -8.09 35.08 -8.94
CA PRO A 12 -8.11 33.88 -9.77
C PRO A 12 -6.82 33.05 -9.64
N VAL A 13 -6.98 31.75 -9.34
CA VAL A 13 -5.87 30.79 -9.30
C VAL A 13 -5.95 29.91 -10.53
N VAL A 14 -4.93 29.94 -11.40
CA VAL A 14 -4.86 29.14 -12.61
C VAL A 14 -3.82 28.03 -12.41
N PRO A 15 -4.23 26.75 -12.29
CA PRO A 15 -3.29 25.64 -12.17
C PRO A 15 -2.64 25.34 -13.52
N LEU A 16 -1.33 25.10 -13.51
CA LEU A 16 -0.61 24.60 -14.68
C LEU A 16 -0.31 23.10 -14.49
N PRO A 17 -0.65 22.23 -15.44
CA PRO A 17 -0.29 20.82 -15.37
C PRO A 17 1.22 20.66 -15.46
N GLY A 18 1.75 19.70 -14.71
CA GLY A 18 3.18 19.44 -14.65
C GLY A 18 3.52 18.01 -14.27
N ALA A 19 4.80 17.67 -14.39
CA ALA A 19 5.31 16.36 -14.01
C ALA A 19 5.12 16.09 -12.50
N ASN A 20 4.78 14.86 -12.15
CA ASN A 20 4.63 14.37 -10.78
C ASN A 20 5.37 13.06 -10.59
N ALA A 21 6.46 13.07 -9.80
CA ALA A 21 7.30 11.90 -9.60
C ALA A 21 6.54 10.73 -8.95
N GLY A 22 5.60 10.99 -8.03
CA GLY A 22 4.79 9.94 -7.38
C GLY A 22 3.91 9.20 -8.37
N ILE A 23 3.21 9.91 -9.24
CA ILE A 23 2.35 9.29 -10.26
C ILE A 23 3.21 8.58 -11.33
N THR A 24 4.32 9.18 -11.75
CA THR A 24 5.26 8.54 -12.69
C THR A 24 5.81 7.24 -12.12
N ALA A 25 6.19 7.22 -10.84
CA ALA A 25 6.62 6.01 -10.15
C ALA A 25 5.51 4.95 -10.07
N LEU A 26 4.29 5.36 -9.71
CA LEU A 26 3.16 4.47 -9.55
C LEU A 26 2.83 3.71 -10.83
N ILE A 27 2.67 4.41 -11.96
CA ILE A 27 2.32 3.78 -13.25
C ILE A 27 3.42 2.85 -13.77
N ALA A 28 4.69 3.06 -13.38
CA ALA A 28 5.83 2.24 -13.76
C ALA A 28 6.16 1.14 -12.73
N SER A 29 5.52 1.13 -11.57
CA SER A 29 5.80 0.20 -10.47
C SER A 29 5.40 -1.25 -10.80
N GLY A 30 4.27 -1.45 -11.48
CA GLY A 30 3.62 -2.75 -11.65
C GLY A 30 2.77 -3.19 -10.45
N LEU A 31 2.60 -2.33 -9.43
CA LEU A 31 1.66 -2.52 -8.34
C LEU A 31 0.27 -2.00 -8.71
N ILE A 32 -0.75 -2.28 -7.88
CA ILE A 32 -2.12 -1.83 -8.12
C ILE A 32 -2.16 -0.31 -8.12
N PRO A 33 -2.52 0.35 -9.23
CA PRO A 33 -2.40 1.80 -9.34
C PRO A 33 -3.60 2.57 -8.76
N GLN A 34 -4.70 1.89 -8.43
CA GLN A 34 -5.94 2.51 -7.93
C GLN A 34 -6.69 1.57 -7.00
N PRO A 35 -7.19 2.06 -5.85
CA PRO A 35 -6.88 3.39 -5.29
C PRO A 35 -5.43 3.47 -4.80
N PHE A 36 -4.89 4.68 -4.65
CA PHE A 36 -3.59 4.89 -4.05
C PHE A 36 -3.64 6.01 -3.00
N TYR A 37 -2.71 5.96 -2.06
CA TYR A 37 -2.55 6.97 -1.03
C TYR A 37 -1.20 7.67 -1.16
N PHE A 38 -1.20 8.97 -1.43
CA PHE A 38 0.02 9.76 -1.47
C PHE A 38 0.32 10.30 -0.07
N TYR A 39 1.30 9.71 0.59
CA TYR A 39 1.75 10.14 1.92
C TYR A 39 2.78 11.28 1.83
N GLY A 40 3.74 11.19 0.90
CA GLY A 40 4.88 12.11 0.82
C GLY A 40 6.02 11.68 1.74
N PHE A 41 6.58 12.62 2.51
CA PHE A 41 7.74 12.36 3.37
C PHE A 41 7.33 11.92 4.77
N LEU A 42 7.87 10.79 5.22
CA LEU A 42 7.72 10.34 6.61
C LEU A 42 8.47 11.27 7.59
N PRO A 43 8.02 11.36 8.86
CA PRO A 43 8.70 12.11 9.90
C PRO A 43 10.19 11.75 10.03
N ARG A 44 11.01 12.71 10.46
CA ARG A 44 12.46 12.48 10.64
C ARG A 44 12.78 11.71 11.91
N LYS A 45 12.02 11.94 12.98
CA LYS A 45 12.21 11.24 14.26
C LYS A 45 11.74 9.79 14.15
N ASN A 46 12.55 8.88 14.66
CA ASN A 46 12.30 7.45 14.54
C ASN A 46 10.98 7.00 15.18
N SER A 47 10.66 7.52 16.35
CA SER A 47 9.42 7.20 17.06
C SER A 47 8.18 7.69 16.30
N GLU A 48 8.21 8.92 15.81
CA GLU A 48 7.13 9.50 15.01
C GLU A 48 6.96 8.74 13.68
N GLN A 49 8.07 8.37 13.02
CA GLN A 49 8.04 7.58 11.80
C GLN A 49 7.40 6.19 12.02
N LYS A 50 7.79 5.48 13.09
CA LYS A 50 7.19 4.19 13.44
C LYS A 50 5.71 4.31 13.81
N GLN A 51 5.32 5.39 14.50
CA GLN A 51 3.92 5.65 14.82
C GLN A 51 3.10 5.85 13.54
N GLU A 52 3.58 6.67 12.59
CA GLU A 52 2.89 6.86 11.30
C GLU A 52 2.81 5.56 10.49
N LEU A 53 3.88 4.77 10.45
CA LEU A 53 3.84 3.46 9.80
C LEU A 53 2.84 2.52 10.47
N THR A 54 2.70 2.59 11.80
CA THR A 54 1.69 1.80 12.53
C THR A 54 0.27 2.21 12.13
N ASN A 55 0.01 3.51 11.96
CA ASN A 55 -1.28 4.02 11.48
C ASN A 55 -1.59 3.54 10.05
N LEU A 56 -0.56 3.28 9.25
CA LEU A 56 -0.67 2.81 7.86
C LEU A 56 -0.69 1.28 7.75
N LYS A 57 -0.53 0.53 8.85
CA LYS A 57 -0.39 -0.93 8.81
C LYS A 57 -1.57 -1.63 8.16
N GLY A 58 -2.80 -1.22 8.46
CA GLY A 58 -4.03 -1.76 7.88
C GLY A 58 -4.40 -1.20 6.51
N HIS A 59 -3.59 -0.29 5.92
CA HIS A 59 -3.96 0.37 4.67
C HIS A 59 -3.90 -0.59 3.48
N THR A 60 -5.02 -0.75 2.77
CA THR A 60 -5.17 -1.72 1.66
C THR A 60 -4.78 -1.18 0.29
N SER A 61 -4.70 0.15 0.15
CA SER A 61 -4.28 0.79 -1.10
C SER A 61 -2.78 0.91 -1.22
N THR A 62 -2.26 0.97 -2.44
CA THR A 62 -0.84 1.29 -2.70
C THR A 62 -0.49 2.65 -2.12
N ILE A 63 0.65 2.75 -1.43
CA ILE A 63 1.11 3.96 -0.74
C ILE A 63 2.37 4.50 -1.42
N ILE A 64 2.40 5.82 -1.65
CA ILE A 64 3.52 6.52 -2.27
C ILE A 64 4.23 7.35 -1.21
N PHE A 65 5.54 7.11 -1.05
CA PHE A 65 6.41 7.92 -0.20
C PHE A 65 7.53 8.55 -1.01
N TYR A 66 8.00 9.72 -0.56
CA TYR A 66 9.26 10.30 -0.99
C TYR A 66 10.31 10.07 0.08
N GLU A 67 11.55 9.78 -0.33
CA GLU A 67 12.63 9.60 0.63
C GLU A 67 13.99 10.10 0.11
N ALA A 68 14.75 10.67 1.02
CA ALA A 68 16.10 11.11 0.76
C ALA A 68 17.11 9.95 0.87
N PRO A 69 18.19 9.94 0.09
CA PRO A 69 19.13 8.81 0.03
C PRO A 69 19.74 8.48 1.39
N HIS A 70 20.10 9.47 2.19
CA HIS A 70 20.72 9.28 3.51
C HIS A 70 19.75 8.70 4.56
N ARG A 71 18.43 8.69 4.31
CA ARG A 71 17.41 8.15 5.19
C ARG A 71 16.89 6.79 4.73
N LEU A 72 17.07 6.42 3.47
CA LEU A 72 16.43 5.28 2.82
C LEU A 72 16.59 3.99 3.62
N LYS A 73 17.81 3.62 4.01
CA LYS A 73 18.08 2.38 4.78
C LYS A 73 17.29 2.32 6.08
N LYS A 74 17.26 3.43 6.81
CA LYS A 74 16.53 3.51 8.08
C LYS A 74 15.03 3.42 7.87
N THR A 75 14.51 4.07 6.84
CA THR A 75 13.09 4.05 6.51
C THR A 75 12.64 2.67 6.08
N LEU A 76 13.38 1.99 5.21
CA LEU A 76 13.09 0.60 4.81
C LEU A 76 13.11 -0.36 6.02
N LYS A 77 14.09 -0.21 6.92
CA LYS A 77 14.13 -0.99 8.16
C LYS A 77 12.87 -0.80 9.01
N ASN A 78 12.44 0.45 9.22
CA ASN A 78 11.24 0.74 9.98
C ASN A 78 9.96 0.23 9.28
N MET A 79 9.90 0.32 7.94
CA MET A 79 8.80 -0.25 7.16
C MET A 79 8.72 -1.76 7.35
N LEU A 80 9.84 -2.48 7.23
CA LEU A 80 9.88 -3.93 7.42
C LEU A 80 9.47 -4.33 8.84
N GLU A 81 9.98 -3.65 9.86
CA GLU A 81 9.65 -3.92 11.27
C GLU A 81 8.16 -3.71 11.60
N VAL A 82 7.53 -2.67 11.05
CA VAL A 82 6.18 -2.27 11.42
C VAL A 82 5.11 -2.86 10.49
N LEU A 83 5.38 -2.85 9.19
CA LEU A 83 4.39 -3.23 8.16
C LEU A 83 4.53 -4.70 7.73
N GLY A 84 5.64 -5.36 8.10
CA GLY A 84 5.97 -6.70 7.61
C GLY A 84 6.55 -6.68 6.18
N ASN A 85 6.77 -7.86 5.62
CA ASN A 85 7.45 -8.03 4.33
C ASN A 85 6.46 -7.88 3.16
N ARG A 86 6.14 -6.63 2.79
CA ARG A 86 5.26 -6.29 1.67
C ARG A 86 6.04 -6.10 0.38
N LYS A 87 5.34 -6.22 -0.76
CA LYS A 87 5.88 -5.82 -2.06
C LYS A 87 6.16 -4.33 -2.07
N VAL A 88 7.28 -3.95 -2.65
CA VAL A 88 7.73 -2.57 -2.73
C VAL A 88 8.51 -2.33 -4.02
N VAL A 89 8.45 -1.13 -4.54
CA VAL A 89 9.28 -0.67 -5.65
C VAL A 89 9.97 0.62 -5.25
N LEU A 90 11.30 0.64 -5.31
CA LEU A 90 12.05 1.88 -5.24
C LEU A 90 12.26 2.41 -6.64
N CYS A 91 11.86 3.65 -6.86
CA CYS A 91 12.11 4.38 -8.11
C CYS A 91 13.17 5.44 -7.82
N ARG A 92 14.33 5.30 -8.43
CA ARG A 92 15.49 6.17 -8.24
C ARG A 92 15.66 7.07 -9.43
N GLU A 93 15.96 8.37 -9.20
CA GLU A 93 16.34 9.35 -10.22
C GLU A 93 15.39 9.37 -11.44
N LEU A 94 14.06 9.27 -11.19
CA LEU A 94 13.03 9.24 -12.23
C LEU A 94 13.22 10.35 -13.25
N THR A 95 13.07 10.01 -14.53
CA THR A 95 13.24 10.90 -15.71
C THR A 95 14.65 11.46 -15.91
N LYS A 96 15.63 10.99 -15.14
CA LYS A 96 17.04 11.40 -15.23
C LYS A 96 17.90 10.30 -15.87
N LYS A 97 19.15 10.61 -16.19
CA LYS A 97 20.10 9.69 -16.85
C LYS A 97 20.31 8.36 -16.10
N PHE A 98 20.18 8.37 -14.78
CA PHE A 98 20.41 7.21 -13.91
C PHE A 98 19.11 6.69 -13.29
N GLU A 99 18.02 6.76 -14.08
CA GLU A 99 16.75 6.19 -13.67
C GLU A 99 16.87 4.69 -13.43
N GLU A 100 16.36 4.22 -12.31
CA GLU A 100 16.40 2.82 -11.91
C GLU A 100 15.14 2.44 -11.13
N PHE A 101 14.64 1.22 -11.37
CA PHE A 101 13.51 0.63 -10.65
C PHE A 101 13.95 -0.64 -9.95
N ILE A 102 13.99 -0.65 -8.62
CA ILE A 102 14.31 -1.81 -7.80
C ILE A 102 12.99 -2.40 -7.28
N ARG A 103 12.60 -3.56 -7.78
CA ARG A 103 11.36 -4.25 -7.47
C ARG A 103 11.63 -5.47 -6.60
N GLY A 104 10.75 -5.73 -5.63
CA GLY A 104 10.84 -6.88 -4.76
C GLY A 104 9.92 -6.74 -3.54
N ASN A 105 10.24 -7.45 -2.49
CA ASN A 105 9.66 -7.22 -1.17
C ASN A 105 10.60 -6.37 -0.29
N LEU A 106 10.14 -5.95 0.88
CA LEU A 106 10.92 -5.06 1.76
C LEU A 106 12.26 -5.67 2.21
N GLU A 107 12.35 -7.00 2.38
CA GLU A 107 13.61 -7.69 2.74
C GLU A 107 14.60 -7.62 1.59
N GLU A 108 14.19 -7.98 0.36
CA GLU A 108 15.03 -7.96 -0.84
C GLU A 108 15.55 -6.56 -1.16
N VAL A 109 14.67 -5.58 -1.07
CA VAL A 109 15.02 -4.18 -1.35
C VAL A 109 15.92 -3.61 -0.24
N MET A 110 15.77 -4.06 1.00
CA MET A 110 16.66 -3.70 2.09
C MET A 110 18.05 -4.32 1.92
N GLU A 111 18.14 -5.57 1.45
CA GLU A 111 19.42 -6.21 1.12
C GLU A 111 20.13 -5.46 -0.03
N TRP A 112 19.40 -5.12 -1.09
CA TRP A 112 19.91 -4.25 -2.16
C TRP A 112 20.44 -2.92 -1.60
N ALA A 113 19.68 -2.27 -0.72
CA ALA A 113 20.08 -1.00 -0.13
C ALA A 113 21.34 -1.13 0.74
N ASN A 114 21.57 -2.28 1.38
CA ASN A 114 22.76 -2.52 2.20
C ASN A 114 24.03 -2.74 1.38
N THR A 115 23.91 -3.33 0.19
CA THR A 115 25.04 -3.68 -0.69
C THR A 115 25.33 -2.61 -1.74
N SER A 116 24.36 -1.73 -2.03
CA SER A 116 24.44 -0.71 -3.06
C SER A 116 24.86 0.67 -2.53
N GLU A 117 25.42 1.49 -3.40
CA GLU A 117 25.68 2.89 -3.12
C GLU A 117 24.39 3.70 -3.28
N ILE A 118 23.88 4.23 -2.17
CA ILE A 118 22.61 4.97 -2.15
C ILE A 118 22.87 6.43 -2.51
N ARG A 119 22.49 6.81 -3.73
CA ARG A 119 22.57 8.18 -4.27
C ARG A 119 21.28 8.57 -4.98
N GLY A 120 21.04 9.86 -5.11
CA GLY A 120 19.90 10.42 -5.84
C GLY A 120 18.62 10.47 -5.00
N GLU A 121 17.51 10.76 -5.66
CA GLU A 121 16.19 10.91 -5.05
C GLU A 121 15.38 9.62 -5.21
N PHE A 122 14.61 9.28 -4.21
CA PHE A 122 13.82 8.05 -4.21
C PHE A 122 12.33 8.32 -4.06
N VAL A 123 11.54 7.61 -4.86
CA VAL A 123 10.12 7.39 -4.62
C VAL A 123 9.95 5.92 -4.22
N ILE A 124 9.26 5.69 -3.11
CA ILE A 124 8.95 4.34 -2.61
C ILE A 124 7.47 4.08 -2.89
N ILE A 125 7.19 3.06 -3.68
CA ILE A 125 5.81 2.58 -3.93
C ILE A 125 5.64 1.30 -3.13
N LEU A 126 4.83 1.35 -2.09
CA LEU A 126 4.55 0.22 -1.21
C LEU A 126 3.19 -0.37 -1.53
N ASP A 127 3.10 -1.68 -1.69
CA ASP A 127 1.83 -2.37 -1.90
C ASP A 127 0.92 -2.26 -0.67
N GLY A 128 -0.39 -2.32 -0.89
CA GLY A 128 -1.38 -2.35 0.18
C GLY A 128 -1.25 -3.58 1.07
N ASN A 129 -1.90 -3.56 2.23
CA ASN A 129 -2.04 -4.74 3.06
C ASN A 129 -3.17 -5.62 2.55
N HIS A 130 -2.82 -6.72 1.89
CA HIS A 130 -3.77 -7.71 1.41
C HIS A 130 -3.90 -8.91 2.35
N ASN A 131 -3.07 -9.01 3.39
CA ASN A 131 -3.06 -10.15 4.32
C ASN A 131 -4.21 -10.07 5.33
N GLU A 132 -4.64 -8.88 5.73
CA GLU A 132 -5.79 -8.72 6.63
C GLU A 132 -7.13 -9.07 5.96
N GLN A 133 -7.22 -8.97 4.62
CA GLN A 133 -8.42 -9.41 3.91
C GLN A 133 -8.57 -10.94 3.86
N VAL A 134 -7.49 -11.69 4.07
CA VAL A 134 -7.54 -13.16 4.21
C VAL A 134 -8.00 -13.55 5.61
N GLU A 135 -7.77 -12.70 6.63
CA GLU A 135 -8.27 -12.92 8.00
C GLU A 135 -9.69 -12.34 8.18
N GLU A 136 -10.05 -11.23 7.53
CA GLU A 136 -11.43 -10.71 7.52
C GLU A 136 -12.39 -11.55 6.67
N ASN A 137 -11.89 -12.27 5.64
CA ASN A 137 -12.70 -13.27 4.91
C ASN A 137 -12.71 -14.65 5.57
N LYS A 138 -11.95 -14.88 6.62
CA LYS A 138 -12.34 -15.77 7.70
C LYS A 138 -13.23 -14.97 8.65
N VAL A 139 -14.40 -14.55 8.17
CA VAL A 139 -15.54 -14.37 9.05
C VAL A 139 -15.65 -15.70 9.78
N THR A 140 -15.08 -15.78 10.97
CA THR A 140 -15.64 -16.63 11.99
C THR A 140 -17.04 -16.04 12.22
N THR A 141 -17.95 -16.39 11.32
CA THR A 141 -19.35 -16.30 11.65
C THR A 141 -19.47 -17.23 12.84
N ASP A 142 -19.80 -16.68 14.01
CA ASP A 142 -20.35 -17.48 15.13
C ASP A 142 -21.64 -18.21 14.72
N LEU A 143 -21.97 -18.18 13.43
CA LEU A 143 -23.08 -18.87 12.80
C LEU A 143 -22.73 -20.35 12.66
N SER A 144 -23.60 -21.17 13.15
CA SER A 144 -23.54 -22.61 12.92
C SER A 144 -23.50 -22.91 11.40
N ILE A 145 -22.95 -24.06 11.01
CA ILE A 145 -22.88 -24.47 9.59
C ILE A 145 -24.28 -24.42 8.94
N GLU A 146 -25.35 -24.73 9.72
CA GLU A 146 -26.73 -24.66 9.27
C GLU A 146 -27.18 -23.21 8.96
N GLU A 147 -26.76 -22.26 9.76
CA GLU A 147 -27.06 -20.83 9.56
C GLU A 147 -26.32 -20.27 8.35
N GLN A 148 -25.05 -20.63 8.15
CA GLN A 148 -24.27 -20.27 6.96
C GLN A 148 -24.92 -20.79 5.66
N VAL A 149 -25.46 -22.02 5.68
CA VAL A 149 -26.17 -22.58 4.53
C VAL A 149 -27.46 -21.82 4.25
N LYS A 150 -28.22 -21.45 5.28
CA LYS A 150 -29.47 -20.68 5.13
C LYS A 150 -29.20 -19.29 4.55
N GLU A 151 -28.20 -18.59 5.06
CA GLU A 151 -27.80 -17.28 4.58
C GLU A 151 -27.38 -17.30 3.09
N LEU A 152 -26.61 -18.30 2.67
CA LEU A 152 -26.23 -18.49 1.26
C LEU A 152 -27.43 -18.80 0.34
N ILE A 153 -28.44 -19.51 0.85
CA ILE A 153 -29.66 -19.76 0.09
C ILE A 153 -30.47 -18.46 -0.07
N GLU A 154 -30.59 -17.65 0.98
CA GLU A 154 -31.39 -16.44 0.98
C GLU A 154 -30.70 -15.31 0.17
N ASP A 155 -29.42 -15.05 0.40
CA ASP A 155 -28.69 -13.94 -0.25
C ASP A 155 -28.37 -14.20 -1.72
N ARG A 156 -27.98 -15.45 -2.08
CA ARG A 156 -27.55 -15.78 -3.45
C ARG A 156 -28.56 -16.61 -4.23
N ASN A 157 -29.71 -16.87 -3.66
CA ASN A 157 -30.78 -17.68 -4.27
C ASN A 157 -30.28 -19.04 -4.80
N LEU A 158 -29.35 -19.66 -4.06
CA LEU A 158 -28.73 -20.93 -4.43
C LEU A 158 -29.66 -22.12 -4.07
N LYS A 159 -29.56 -23.17 -4.85
CA LYS A 159 -30.24 -24.44 -4.47
C LYS A 159 -29.57 -25.04 -3.22
N PRO A 160 -30.33 -25.63 -2.28
CA PRO A 160 -29.80 -26.14 -1.01
C PRO A 160 -28.54 -27.00 -1.14
N ASN A 161 -28.48 -27.89 -2.12
CA ASN A 161 -27.33 -28.77 -2.36
C ASN A 161 -26.08 -28.00 -2.87
N GLN A 162 -26.24 -26.83 -3.47
CA GLN A 162 -25.12 -25.99 -3.91
C GLN A 162 -24.58 -25.17 -2.73
N ALA A 163 -25.46 -24.60 -1.92
CA ALA A 163 -25.10 -23.90 -0.68
C ALA A 163 -24.35 -24.82 0.30
N ILE A 164 -24.83 -26.05 0.52
CA ILE A 164 -24.14 -27.04 1.36
C ILE A 164 -22.74 -27.35 0.85
N LYS A 165 -22.54 -27.50 -0.46
CA LYS A 165 -21.20 -27.76 -1.04
C LYS A 165 -20.25 -26.58 -0.90
N GLU A 166 -20.74 -25.36 -1.05
CA GLU A 166 -19.92 -24.16 -0.84
C GLU A 166 -19.50 -24.02 0.63
N VAL A 167 -20.45 -24.11 1.57
CA VAL A 167 -20.17 -24.06 3.01
C VAL A 167 -19.22 -25.17 3.43
N ALA A 168 -19.42 -26.40 2.95
CA ALA A 168 -18.51 -27.51 3.24
C ALA A 168 -17.09 -27.25 2.74
N LYS A 169 -16.94 -26.68 1.54
CA LYS A 169 -15.64 -26.32 0.96
C LYS A 169 -14.96 -25.20 1.75
N GLU A 170 -15.69 -24.17 2.15
CA GLU A 170 -15.17 -23.05 2.94
C GLU A 170 -14.75 -23.47 4.34
N ASN A 171 -15.47 -24.41 4.95
CA ASN A 171 -15.13 -24.97 6.27
C ASN A 171 -14.19 -26.18 6.22
N GLY A 172 -13.65 -26.55 5.04
CA GLY A 172 -12.73 -27.68 4.90
C GLY A 172 -13.35 -29.06 5.18
N LEU A 173 -14.67 -29.18 5.10
CA LEU A 173 -15.41 -30.42 5.29
C LEU A 173 -15.46 -31.26 4.00
N LYS A 174 -15.45 -32.59 4.14
CA LYS A 174 -15.54 -33.53 2.99
C LYS A 174 -16.95 -33.98 2.75
#